data_5f51d47403d5749962a50deefefda70a
#
_entry.id   5f51d47403d5749962a50deefefda70a
#
_cell.length_a   1.000
_cell.length_b   1.000
_cell.length_c   1.000
_cell.angle_alpha   90.00
_cell.angle_beta   90.00
_cell.angle_gamma   90.00
#
_symmetry.space_group_name_H-M   'P 1'
#
loop_
_entity.id
_entity.type
_entity.pdbx_description
1 polymer ?
#
loop_
_entity_poly.entity_id
_entity_poly.type
_entity_poly.pdbx_seq_one_letter_code
_entity_poly.pdbx_strand_id
1 'polypeptide(L)'
;IIAFVLTGANVSDKDPNAFKVLAKRLYGKLFADKGYISQKLFDFLFEDGIQLVTGLRVNMKNKLMPFHDRMMLRKRYIIETINDLLKNTAQIVHSRHRSVANFIMNLISALGAYCFFDNKPKALVGYTIENTRQLSLF
;
A
#
# COMPACT_ATOMS: atom_id res chain seq x y z
N ILE A 1 8.99 2.67 0.88
CA ILE A 1 7.96 3.51 0.19
C ILE A 1 8.39 3.63 -1.26
N ILE A 2 7.52 3.21 -2.19
CA ILE A 2 7.82 3.22 -3.63
C ILE A 2 7.32 4.51 -4.29
N ALA A 3 6.15 4.98 -3.90
CA ALA A 3 5.54 6.19 -4.43
C ALA A 3 4.64 6.84 -3.36
N PHE A 4 4.42 8.13 -3.51
CA PHE A 4 3.42 8.89 -2.76
C PHE A 4 2.82 9.97 -3.65
N VAL A 5 1.63 10.41 -3.31
CA VAL A 5 0.93 11.51 -3.98
C VAL A 5 0.31 12.43 -2.94
N LEU A 6 0.35 13.72 -3.19
CA LEU A 6 -0.33 14.72 -2.39
C LEU A 6 -1.60 15.16 -3.13
N THR A 7 -2.71 15.10 -2.43
CA THR A 7 -4.01 15.52 -2.94
C THR A 7 -4.65 16.53 -1.98
N GLY A 8 -5.61 17.30 -2.47
CA GLY A 8 -6.44 18.13 -1.59
C GLY A 8 -7.25 17.25 -0.62
N ALA A 9 -7.61 17.79 0.53
CA ALA A 9 -8.36 17.05 1.56
C ALA A 9 -9.76 16.59 1.11
N ASN A 10 -10.29 17.15 0.04
CA ASN A 10 -11.56 16.78 -0.57
C ASN A 10 -11.45 15.61 -1.58
N VAL A 11 -10.25 15.17 -1.91
CA VAL A 11 -10.04 14.06 -2.85
C VAL A 11 -10.13 12.74 -2.09
N SER A 12 -10.93 11.82 -2.62
CA SER A 12 -11.07 10.49 -2.03
C SER A 12 -9.81 9.65 -2.22
N ASP A 13 -9.44 8.85 -1.22
CA ASP A 13 -8.35 7.86 -1.30
C ASP A 13 -8.56 6.81 -2.41
N LYS A 14 -9.76 6.72 -2.96
CA LYS A 14 -10.13 5.80 -4.05
C LYS A 14 -10.18 6.48 -5.40
N ASP A 15 -9.75 7.75 -5.50
CA ASP A 15 -9.77 8.46 -6.77
C ASP A 15 -8.84 7.76 -7.78
N PRO A 16 -9.36 7.32 -8.94
CA PRO A 16 -8.56 6.69 -9.98
C PRO A 16 -7.39 7.57 -10.46
N ASN A 17 -7.55 8.90 -10.46
CA ASN A 17 -6.48 9.81 -10.89
C ASN A 17 -5.29 9.79 -9.92
N ALA A 18 -5.54 9.72 -8.60
CA ALA A 18 -4.48 9.55 -7.61
C ALA A 18 -3.78 8.20 -7.79
N PHE A 19 -4.54 7.14 -8.02
CA PHE A 19 -3.98 5.82 -8.30
C PHE A 19 -3.19 5.75 -9.61
N LYS A 20 -3.59 6.47 -10.65
CA LYS A 20 -2.85 6.56 -11.91
C LYS A 20 -1.42 7.04 -11.71
N VAL A 21 -1.24 8.01 -10.82
CA VAL A 21 0.11 8.52 -10.48
C VAL A 21 0.90 7.49 -9.67
N LEU A 22 0.27 6.89 -8.66
CA LEU A 22 0.90 5.89 -7.78
C LEU A 22 1.26 4.61 -8.53
N ALA A 23 0.38 4.16 -9.43
CA ALA A 23 0.49 2.88 -10.12
C ALA A 23 1.41 2.90 -11.35
N LYS A 24 1.82 4.08 -11.83
CA LYS A 24 2.58 4.26 -13.10
C LYS A 24 3.81 3.36 -13.28
N ARG A 25 4.39 2.87 -12.17
CA ARG A 25 5.57 1.98 -12.16
C ARG A 25 5.31 0.64 -11.49
N LEU A 26 4.05 0.33 -11.21
CA LEU A 26 3.67 -0.91 -10.56
C LEU A 26 3.10 -1.89 -11.57
N TYR A 27 3.26 -3.16 -11.31
CA TYR A 27 2.65 -4.26 -12.06
C TYR A 27 2.42 -5.46 -11.13
N GLY A 28 1.52 -6.37 -11.52
CA GLY A 28 1.23 -7.58 -10.77
C GLY A 28 0.16 -7.39 -9.70
N LYS A 29 0.42 -7.77 -8.44
CA LYS A 29 -0.59 -7.74 -7.38
C LYS A 29 -0.40 -6.57 -6.42
N LEU A 30 -1.48 -5.81 -6.19
CA LEU A 30 -1.54 -4.74 -5.21
C LEU A 30 -2.43 -5.16 -4.03
N PHE A 31 -1.84 -5.30 -2.85
CA PHE A 31 -2.56 -5.67 -1.64
C PHE A 31 -3.04 -4.43 -0.88
N ALA A 32 -4.37 -4.30 -0.74
CA ALA A 32 -4.96 -3.12 -0.13
C ALA A 32 -5.98 -3.47 0.96
N ASP A 33 -6.40 -2.46 1.71
CA ASP A 33 -7.41 -2.61 2.74
C ASP A 33 -8.82 -2.79 2.13
N LYS A 34 -9.73 -3.35 2.95
CA LYS A 34 -11.16 -3.44 2.64
C LYS A 34 -11.79 -2.09 2.31
N GLY A 35 -11.20 -1.01 2.77
CA GLY A 35 -11.57 0.35 2.41
C GLY A 35 -11.51 0.62 0.91
N TYR A 36 -10.55 0.02 0.21
CA TYR A 36 -10.32 0.23 -1.23
C TYR A 36 -11.19 -0.65 -2.14
N ILE A 37 -12.17 -1.38 -1.60
CA ILE A 37 -13.12 -2.15 -2.41
C ILE A 37 -14.00 -1.19 -3.21
N SER A 38 -13.74 -1.12 -4.51
CA SER A 38 -14.47 -0.34 -5.49
C SER A 38 -14.35 -1.02 -6.85
N GLN A 39 -15.47 -1.33 -7.49
CA GLN A 39 -15.45 -1.95 -8.82
C GLN A 39 -14.73 -1.04 -9.82
N LYS A 40 -15.04 0.25 -9.81
CA LYS A 40 -14.42 1.25 -10.68
C LYS A 40 -12.89 1.30 -10.53
N LEU A 41 -12.38 1.22 -9.30
CA LEU A 41 -10.93 1.19 -9.06
C LEU A 41 -10.31 -0.13 -9.50
N PHE A 42 -11.02 -1.25 -9.29
CA PHE A 42 -10.57 -2.57 -9.71
C PHE A 42 -10.41 -2.62 -11.23
N ASP A 43 -11.43 -2.22 -11.98
CA ASP A 43 -11.44 -2.24 -13.44
C ASP A 43 -10.31 -1.36 -14.00
N PHE A 44 -10.17 -0.15 -13.44
CA PHE A 44 -9.11 0.79 -13.80
C PHE A 44 -7.70 0.20 -13.61
N LEU A 45 -7.43 -0.40 -12.46
CA LEU A 45 -6.12 -0.99 -12.17
C LEU A 45 -5.87 -2.25 -13.01
N PHE A 46 -6.92 -3.00 -13.31
CA PHE A 46 -6.82 -4.22 -14.10
C PHE A 46 -6.44 -3.91 -15.56
N GLU A 47 -6.95 -2.82 -16.14
CA GLU A 47 -6.54 -2.32 -17.46
C GLU A 47 -5.04 -1.99 -17.52
N ASP A 48 -4.47 -1.48 -16.40
CA ASP A 48 -3.04 -1.19 -16.26
C ASP A 48 -2.20 -2.44 -15.87
N GLY A 49 -2.79 -3.65 -15.89
CA GLY A 49 -2.09 -4.90 -15.54
C GLY A 49 -1.86 -5.11 -14.06
N ILE A 50 -2.63 -4.41 -13.19
CA ILE A 50 -2.53 -4.51 -11.74
C ILE A 50 -3.75 -5.21 -11.18
N GLN A 51 -3.55 -6.36 -10.53
CA GLN A 51 -4.60 -7.06 -9.80
C GLN A 51 -4.73 -6.51 -8.39
N LEU A 52 -5.83 -5.83 -8.09
CA LEU A 52 -6.13 -5.38 -6.74
C LEU A 52 -6.61 -6.56 -5.87
N VAL A 53 -5.89 -6.85 -4.80
CA VAL A 53 -6.22 -7.90 -3.83
C VAL A 53 -6.59 -7.27 -2.49
N THR A 54 -7.84 -7.50 -2.03
CA THR A 54 -8.34 -6.99 -0.75
C THR A 54 -8.95 -8.10 0.08
N GLY A 55 -9.05 -7.89 1.38
CA GLY A 55 -9.85 -8.76 2.25
C GLY A 55 -11.35 -8.64 1.93
N LEU A 56 -12.11 -9.71 2.16
CA LEU A 56 -13.56 -9.71 1.97
C LEU A 56 -14.27 -8.89 3.07
N ARG A 57 -15.32 -8.18 2.70
CA ARG A 57 -16.27 -7.61 3.66
C ARG A 57 -17.27 -8.68 4.13
N VAL A 58 -17.86 -8.48 5.31
CA VAL A 58 -18.82 -9.42 5.91
C VAL A 58 -19.98 -9.75 4.96
N ASN A 59 -20.42 -8.77 4.17
CA ASN A 59 -21.57 -8.92 3.25
C ASN A 59 -21.16 -9.39 1.83
N MET A 60 -19.90 -9.77 1.62
CA MET A 60 -19.45 -10.29 0.33
C MET A 60 -19.50 -11.83 0.32
N LYS A 61 -19.85 -12.40 -0.83
CA LYS A 61 -19.76 -13.85 -1.03
C LYS A 61 -18.32 -14.32 -0.78
N ASN A 62 -18.18 -15.44 -0.09
CA ASN A 62 -16.88 -16.07 0.12
C ASN A 62 -16.25 -16.41 -1.23
N LYS A 63 -14.99 -16.00 -1.40
CA LYS A 63 -14.19 -16.30 -2.58
C LYS A 63 -12.92 -17.03 -2.12
N LEU A 64 -12.64 -18.15 -2.78
CA LEU A 64 -11.37 -18.83 -2.57
C LEU A 64 -10.23 -17.88 -2.93
N MET A 65 -9.33 -17.71 -1.99
CA MET A 65 -8.14 -16.87 -2.16
C MET A 65 -6.90 -17.74 -2.01
N PRO A 66 -5.91 -17.65 -2.91
CA PRO A 66 -4.65 -18.33 -2.77
C PRO A 66 -4.02 -18.09 -1.39
N PHE A 67 -3.38 -19.11 -0.83
CA PHE A 67 -2.75 -19.02 0.49
C PHE A 67 -1.75 -17.87 0.57
N HIS A 68 -0.94 -17.69 -0.47
CA HIS A 68 0.00 -16.58 -0.58
C HIS A 68 -0.68 -15.21 -0.45
N ASP A 69 -1.78 -14.99 -1.16
CA ASP A 69 -2.50 -13.71 -1.14
C ASP A 69 -3.10 -13.42 0.24
N ARG A 70 -3.63 -14.47 0.89
CA ARG A 70 -4.11 -14.38 2.28
C ARG A 70 -3.00 -14.01 3.26
N MET A 71 -1.83 -14.60 3.07
CA MET A 71 -0.65 -14.31 3.90
C MET A 71 -0.16 -12.87 3.69
N MET A 72 -0.10 -12.40 2.45
CA MET A 72 0.29 -11.03 2.13
C MET A 72 -0.69 -10.01 2.70
N LEU A 73 -1.98 -10.28 2.64
CA LEU A 73 -2.99 -9.43 3.29
C LEU A 73 -2.83 -9.36 4.82
N ARG A 74 -2.44 -10.47 5.47
CA ARG A 74 -2.15 -10.46 6.91
C ARG A 74 -0.93 -9.62 7.25
N LYS A 75 0.10 -9.65 6.41
CA LYS A 75 1.35 -8.87 6.61
C LYS A 75 1.17 -7.37 6.40
N ARG A 76 -0.01 -6.92 6.02
CA ARG A 76 -0.34 -5.51 5.83
C ARG A 76 -0.13 -4.64 7.09
N TYR A 77 -0.11 -5.25 8.30
CA TYR A 77 0.21 -4.53 9.55
C TYR A 77 1.53 -3.75 9.47
N ILE A 78 2.43 -4.14 8.59
CA ILE A 78 3.68 -3.41 8.35
C ILE A 78 3.45 -1.95 7.94
N ILE A 79 2.33 -1.66 7.28
CA ILE A 79 1.94 -0.29 6.90
C ILE A 79 1.70 0.54 8.16
N GLU A 80 1.06 -0.04 9.17
CA GLU A 80 0.82 0.61 10.45
C GLU A 80 2.13 0.91 11.18
N THR A 81 3.06 -0.05 11.17
CA THR A 81 4.40 0.13 11.75
C THR A 81 5.19 1.22 11.01
N ILE A 82 5.13 1.28 9.69
CA ILE A 82 5.78 2.34 8.90
C ILE A 82 5.16 3.70 9.20
N ASN A 83 3.83 3.76 9.27
CA ASN A 83 3.13 4.99 9.62
C ASN A 83 3.48 5.48 11.03
N ASP A 84 3.63 4.56 11.98
CA ASP A 84 4.06 4.87 13.34
C ASP A 84 5.49 5.42 13.38
N LEU A 85 6.42 4.80 12.66
CA LEU A 85 7.79 5.33 12.51
C LEU A 85 7.81 6.73 11.88
N LEU A 86 7.02 6.97 10.85
CA LEU A 86 6.92 8.28 10.21
C LEU A 86 6.33 9.34 11.17
N LYS A 87 5.32 8.97 11.95
CA LYS A 87 4.67 9.88 12.89
C LYS A 87 5.54 10.18 14.12
N ASN A 88 6.08 9.15 14.75
CA ASN A 88 6.71 9.28 16.05
C ASN A 88 8.22 9.51 15.97
N THR A 89 8.90 8.90 15.00
CA THR A 89 10.36 9.07 14.84
C THR A 89 10.71 10.18 13.86
N ALA A 90 10.08 10.20 12.70
CA ALA A 90 10.30 11.25 11.69
C ALA A 90 9.41 12.49 11.89
N GLN A 91 8.53 12.49 12.90
CA GLN A 91 7.68 13.60 13.34
C GLN A 91 6.86 14.28 12.21
N ILE A 92 6.40 13.51 11.24
CA ILE A 92 5.69 14.02 10.05
C ILE A 92 4.41 14.78 10.39
N VAL A 93 3.77 14.49 11.54
CA VAL A 93 2.48 15.06 11.97
C VAL A 93 2.65 16.29 12.85
N HIS A 94 3.82 16.47 13.48
CA HIS A 94 4.04 17.53 14.48
C HIS A 94 4.39 18.90 13.90
N SER A 95 3.99 19.16 12.68
CA SER A 95 4.33 20.37 11.97
C SER A 95 3.15 21.34 11.85
N ARG A 96 3.23 22.49 12.52
CA ARG A 96 2.30 23.60 12.31
C ARG A 96 2.80 24.48 11.16
N HIS A 97 2.72 23.97 9.93
CA HIS A 97 3.18 24.74 8.78
C HIS A 97 2.14 25.80 8.38
N ARG A 98 2.59 27.05 8.27
CA ARG A 98 1.79 28.16 7.77
C ARG A 98 1.74 28.24 6.25
N SER A 99 2.60 27.50 5.54
CA SER A 99 2.64 27.46 4.08
C SER A 99 2.68 26.02 3.57
N VAL A 100 2.09 25.81 2.40
CA VAL A 100 2.10 24.53 1.69
C VAL A 100 3.54 24.09 1.37
N ALA A 101 4.40 25.04 0.99
CA ALA A 101 5.80 24.74 0.69
C ALA A 101 6.54 24.13 1.90
N ASN A 102 6.38 24.73 3.09
CA ASN A 102 6.99 24.21 4.30
C ASN A 102 6.42 22.84 4.70
N PHE A 103 5.11 22.61 4.48
CA PHE A 103 4.51 21.31 4.68
C PHE A 103 5.12 20.26 3.76
N ILE A 104 5.27 20.55 2.48
CA ILE A 104 5.88 19.64 1.49
C ILE A 104 7.35 19.37 1.85
N MET A 105 8.11 20.38 2.23
CA MET A 105 9.51 20.20 2.65
C MET A 105 9.62 19.29 3.87
N ASN A 106 8.78 19.47 4.88
CA ASN A 106 8.74 18.59 6.04
C ASN A 106 8.40 17.15 5.66
N LEU A 107 7.41 16.96 4.80
CA LEU A 107 7.00 15.64 4.31
C LEU A 107 8.15 14.94 3.57
N ILE A 108 8.82 15.63 2.65
CA ILE A 108 9.96 15.09 1.89
C ILE A 108 11.13 14.78 2.83
N SER A 109 11.41 15.65 3.79
CA SER A 109 12.46 15.43 4.80
C SER A 109 12.18 14.20 5.65
N ALA A 110 10.94 14.01 6.10
CA ALA A 110 10.54 12.84 6.88
C ALA A 110 10.64 11.54 6.08
N LEU A 111 10.23 11.56 4.81
CA LEU A 111 10.37 10.42 3.89
C LEU A 111 11.85 10.13 3.61
N GLY A 112 12.66 11.17 3.43
CA GLY A 112 14.12 11.05 3.28
C GLY A 112 14.76 10.44 4.52
N ALA A 113 14.45 10.94 5.71
CA ALA A 113 14.93 10.38 6.98
C ALA A 113 14.57 8.90 7.13
N TYR A 114 13.36 8.51 6.78
CA TYR A 114 12.95 7.10 6.77
C TYR A 114 13.84 6.23 5.87
N CYS A 115 14.35 6.76 4.75
CA CYS A 115 15.26 6.01 3.87
C CYS A 115 16.58 5.63 4.56
N PHE A 116 17.00 6.39 5.57
CA PHE A 116 18.24 6.16 6.33
C PHE A 116 18.05 5.35 7.62
N PHE A 117 16.82 4.94 7.96
CA PHE A 117 16.61 4.10 9.14
C PHE A 117 17.24 2.73 8.96
N ASP A 118 18.04 2.29 9.93
CA ASP A 118 18.73 0.99 9.91
C ASP A 118 17.75 -0.17 10.04
N ASN A 119 16.76 -0.04 10.92
CA ASN A 119 15.80 -1.07 11.25
C ASN A 119 14.44 -0.83 10.57
N LYS A 120 14.40 -0.99 9.25
CA LYS A 120 13.13 -0.91 8.51
C LYS A 120 12.31 -2.20 8.69
N PRO A 121 11.00 -2.10 8.94
CA PRO A 121 10.14 -3.28 9.02
C PRO A 121 10.14 -4.01 7.67
N LYS A 122 10.29 -5.35 7.73
CA LYS A 122 10.35 -6.22 6.55
C LYS A 122 9.12 -7.12 6.50
N ALA A 123 8.36 -7.08 5.41
CA ALA A 123 7.19 -7.93 5.21
C ALA A 123 7.55 -9.41 4.98
N LEU A 124 8.74 -9.68 4.46
CA LEU A 124 9.13 -11.00 3.94
C LEU A 124 10.20 -11.72 4.79
N VAL A 125 10.38 -11.37 6.06
CA VAL A 125 11.31 -12.06 6.94
C VAL A 125 10.89 -13.53 7.08
N GLY A 126 11.72 -14.44 6.59
CA GLY A 126 11.55 -15.88 6.78
C GLY A 126 10.71 -16.63 5.74
N TYR A 127 10.36 -16.04 4.61
CA TYR A 127 9.74 -16.77 3.50
C TYR A 127 10.68 -16.79 2.29
N THR A 128 11.43 -17.84 2.17
CA THR A 128 11.89 -18.33 0.87
C THR A 128 10.63 -18.82 0.17
N ILE A 129 10.28 -18.24 -0.97
CA ILE A 129 9.30 -18.83 -1.87
C ILE A 129 10.00 -20.06 -2.45
N GLU A 130 9.95 -21.17 -1.74
CA GLU A 130 10.14 -22.44 -2.40
C GLU A 130 9.04 -22.50 -3.46
N ASN A 131 9.45 -22.66 -4.71
CA ASN A 131 8.55 -22.95 -5.81
C ASN A 131 7.61 -24.06 -5.34
N THR A 132 6.41 -23.68 -4.89
CA THR A 132 5.33 -24.62 -4.67
C THR A 132 5.10 -25.21 -6.04
N ARG A 133 5.65 -26.41 -6.26
CA ARG A 133 5.34 -27.21 -7.44
C ARG A 133 3.83 -27.23 -7.51
N GLN A 134 3.31 -26.59 -8.51
CA GLN A 134 1.91 -26.71 -8.84
C GLN A 134 1.72 -28.20 -9.10
N LEU A 135 1.04 -28.89 -8.20
CA LEU A 135 0.62 -30.25 -8.44
C LEU A 135 -0.29 -30.19 -9.64
N SER A 136 0.23 -30.52 -10.82
CA SER A 136 -0.59 -30.79 -11.97
C SER A 136 -1.35 -32.08 -11.66
N LEU A 137 -2.65 -31.97 -11.45
CA LEU A 137 -3.57 -33.09 -11.39
C LEU A 137 -3.76 -33.61 -12.82
N PHE A 138 -2.79 -34.37 -13.30
CA PHE A 138 -2.94 -35.32 -14.44
C PHE A 138 -1.88 -36.36 -14.30
#